data_d4984b79585b8b86e173f2ef5a0d8617
#
_entry.id   d4984b79585b8b86e173f2ef5a0d8617
#
_cell.length_a   1.000
_cell.length_b   1.000
_cell.length_c   1.000
_cell.angle_alpha   90.00
_cell.angle_beta   90.00
_cell.angle_gamma   90.00
#
_symmetry.space_group_name_H-M   'P 1'
#
loop_
_entity.id
_entity.type
_entity.pdbx_description
1 polymer ?
#
loop_
_entity_poly.entity_id
_entity_poly.type
_entity_poly.pdbx_seq_one_letter_code
_entity_poly.pdbx_strand_id
1 'polypeptide(L)'
;MTLDVSVLRLGHRVDRDKRMTSHLGLTARALGANRVILAGDNDKTPLETWRSVTSRFGGDFECRYEPKPMKWLKSFSKSGGKIVHLTMYGKSWKESVGEIPMEGKVVIVVGGTKVPGELFGIADYNVSILSLIHI
;
A
#
# COMPACT_ATOMS: atom_id res chain seq x y z
N MET A 1 12.85 -8.68 16.71
CA MET A 1 12.89 -8.28 15.30
C MET A 1 11.48 -8.06 14.79
N THR A 2 11.25 -6.91 14.26
CA THR A 2 9.91 -6.48 13.88
C THR A 2 9.85 -6.15 12.41
N LEU A 3 8.71 -6.45 11.82
CA LEU A 3 8.40 -6.05 10.46
C LEU A 3 7.46 -4.86 10.52
N ASP A 4 7.89 -3.74 9.94
CA ASP A 4 7.06 -2.53 9.84
C ASP A 4 6.45 -2.48 8.46
N VAL A 5 5.13 -2.58 8.37
CA VAL A 5 4.41 -2.65 7.10
C VAL A 5 3.57 -1.40 6.88
N SER A 6 3.82 -0.74 5.76
CA SER A 6 2.99 0.38 5.30
C SER A 6 2.24 -0.07 4.06
N VAL A 7 1.00 0.38 3.89
CA VAL A 7 0.24 0.16 2.67
C VAL A 7 0.00 1.53 2.04
N LEU A 8 0.48 1.71 0.81
CA LEU A 8 0.33 2.96 0.08
C LEU A 8 -0.68 2.79 -1.05
N ARG A 9 -1.78 3.54 -0.99
CA ARG A 9 -2.78 3.56 -2.04
C ARG A 9 -2.46 4.69 -3.01
N LEU A 10 -2.00 4.34 -4.20
CA LEU A 10 -1.72 5.31 -5.25
C LEU A 10 -2.96 5.58 -6.10
N GLY A 11 -3.05 6.79 -6.61
CA GLY A 11 -4.05 7.11 -7.63
C GLY A 11 -5.48 7.09 -7.16
N HIS A 12 -5.72 7.34 -5.88
CA HIS A 12 -7.08 7.43 -5.36
C HIS A 12 -7.85 8.56 -6.04
N ARG A 13 -9.08 8.27 -6.46
CA ARG A 13 -9.99 9.25 -7.07
C ARG A 13 -11.25 9.37 -6.25
N VAL A 14 -11.56 10.59 -5.84
CA VAL A 14 -12.66 10.88 -4.91
C VAL A 14 -14.01 10.46 -5.46
N ASP A 15 -14.19 10.55 -6.77
CA ASP A 15 -15.48 10.25 -7.40
C ASP A 15 -15.71 8.78 -7.74
N ARG A 16 -14.69 7.92 -7.64
CA ARG A 16 -14.77 6.52 -8.05
C ARG A 16 -14.30 5.51 -7.03
N ASP A 17 -13.30 5.88 -6.23
CA ASP A 17 -12.53 4.90 -5.46
C ASP A 17 -12.78 4.91 -3.96
N LYS A 18 -13.74 5.68 -3.47
CA LYS A 18 -13.97 5.83 -2.03
C LYS A 18 -14.15 4.51 -1.30
N ARG A 19 -15.03 3.67 -1.81
CA ARG A 19 -15.31 2.38 -1.17
C ARG A 19 -14.12 1.45 -1.21
N MET A 20 -13.50 1.33 -2.39
CA MET A 20 -12.34 0.45 -2.57
C MET A 20 -11.20 0.88 -1.66
N THR A 21 -10.90 2.17 -1.65
CA THR A 21 -9.81 2.70 -0.82
C THR A 21 -10.12 2.54 0.67
N SER A 22 -11.35 2.81 1.09
CA SER A 22 -11.74 2.62 2.49
C SER A 22 -11.58 1.16 2.92
N HIS A 23 -12.04 0.23 2.09
CA HIS A 23 -11.91 -1.20 2.38
C HIS A 23 -10.45 -1.65 2.40
N LEU A 24 -9.63 -1.11 1.51
CA LEU A 24 -8.21 -1.44 1.49
C LEU A 24 -7.53 -1.10 2.81
N GLY A 25 -7.77 0.11 3.33
CA GLY A 25 -7.19 0.53 4.59
C GLY A 25 -7.67 -0.29 5.78
N LEU A 26 -8.97 -0.60 5.82
CA LEU A 26 -9.52 -1.42 6.90
C LEU A 26 -8.99 -2.85 6.85
N THR A 27 -8.84 -3.40 5.66
CA THR A 27 -8.26 -4.73 5.47
C THR A 27 -6.79 -4.74 5.90
N ALA A 28 -6.03 -3.72 5.51
CA ALA A 28 -4.63 -3.58 5.90
C ALA A 28 -4.50 -3.58 7.43
N ARG A 29 -5.36 -2.81 8.11
CA ARG A 29 -5.37 -2.77 9.57
C ARG A 29 -5.67 -4.14 10.16
N ALA A 30 -6.69 -4.81 9.64
CA ALA A 30 -7.11 -6.12 10.13
C ALA A 30 -6.02 -7.18 9.96
N LEU A 31 -5.21 -7.06 8.91
CA LEU A 31 -4.14 -8.02 8.65
C LEU A 31 -2.81 -7.66 9.31
N GLY A 32 -2.79 -6.62 10.10
CA GLY A 32 -1.64 -6.29 10.93
C GLY A 32 -0.65 -5.26 10.35
N ALA A 33 -1.03 -4.54 9.31
CA ALA A 33 -0.19 -3.45 8.81
C ALA A 33 -0.09 -2.34 9.88
N ASN A 34 1.01 -1.62 9.85
CA ASN A 34 1.26 -0.56 10.83
C ASN A 34 0.67 0.78 10.43
N ARG A 35 0.50 1.00 9.11
CA ARG A 35 -0.10 2.24 8.61
C ARG A 35 -0.67 2.09 7.22
N VAL A 36 -1.56 3.02 6.89
CA VAL A 36 -2.07 3.16 5.53
C VAL A 36 -1.85 4.60 5.10
N ILE A 37 -1.38 4.78 3.87
CA ILE A 37 -1.06 6.09 3.30
C ILE A 37 -1.93 6.28 2.06
N LEU A 38 -2.67 7.38 2.04
CA LEU A 38 -3.50 7.75 0.90
C LEU A 38 -2.70 8.68 -0.02
N ALA A 39 -2.67 8.37 -1.31
CA ALA A 39 -2.09 9.24 -2.32
C ALA A 39 -3.04 9.35 -3.50
N GLY A 40 -2.98 10.49 -4.21
CA GLY A 40 -3.92 10.82 -5.25
C GLY A 40 -4.77 11.98 -4.80
N ASP A 41 -6.09 11.92 -5.01
CA ASP A 41 -6.98 12.97 -4.54
C ASP A 41 -6.96 13.03 -3.00
N ASN A 42 -6.91 14.23 -2.47
CA ASN A 42 -6.96 14.44 -1.02
C ASN A 42 -8.41 14.32 -0.56
N ASP A 43 -8.77 13.12 -0.19
CA ASP A 43 -10.14 12.76 0.19
C ASP A 43 -10.18 12.46 1.69
N LYS A 44 -10.95 13.26 2.42
CA LYS A 44 -11.07 13.09 3.87
C LYS A 44 -11.85 11.84 4.25
N THR A 45 -12.72 11.35 3.39
CA THR A 45 -13.62 10.24 3.71
C THR A 45 -12.90 8.95 4.10
N PRO A 46 -11.95 8.43 3.31
CA PRO A 46 -11.21 7.24 3.74
C PRO A 46 -10.41 7.48 5.01
N LEU A 47 -9.76 8.64 5.11
CA LEU A 47 -8.95 8.96 6.28
C LEU A 47 -9.79 9.01 7.55
N GLU A 48 -10.95 9.63 7.51
CA GLU A 48 -11.86 9.69 8.64
C GLU A 48 -12.38 8.33 9.02
N THR A 49 -12.72 7.49 8.03
CA THR A 49 -13.17 6.13 8.28
C THR A 49 -12.09 5.32 9.00
N TRP A 50 -10.86 5.36 8.51
CA TRP A 50 -9.76 4.62 9.11
C TRP A 50 -9.45 5.09 10.53
N ARG A 51 -9.43 6.40 10.73
CA ARG A 51 -9.15 6.99 12.06
C ARG A 51 -10.27 6.69 13.04
N SER A 52 -11.51 6.73 12.59
CA SER A 52 -12.66 6.41 13.42
C SER A 52 -12.61 4.96 13.91
N VAL A 53 -12.32 4.02 13.02
CA VAL A 53 -12.20 2.60 13.38
C VAL A 53 -11.06 2.41 14.37
N THR A 54 -9.91 3.02 14.14
CA THR A 54 -8.76 2.92 15.05
C THR A 54 -9.08 3.50 16.42
N SER A 55 -9.77 4.64 16.46
CA SER A 55 -10.19 5.26 17.72
C SER A 55 -11.13 4.36 18.51
N ARG A 56 -12.05 3.66 17.82
CA ARG A 56 -13.06 2.81 18.46
C ARG A 56 -12.52 1.47 18.92
N PHE A 57 -11.60 0.89 18.16
CA PHE A 57 -11.11 -0.47 18.44
C PHE A 57 -9.68 -0.50 18.96
N GLY A 58 -9.03 0.66 19.04
CA GLY A 58 -7.70 0.77 19.63
C GLY A 58 -6.56 0.44 18.67
N GLY A 59 -5.33 0.50 19.18
CA GLY A 59 -4.12 0.21 18.45
C GLY A 59 -3.45 1.47 17.94
N ASP A 60 -2.26 1.28 17.35
CA ASP A 60 -1.41 2.37 16.90
C ASP A 60 -1.40 2.50 15.37
N PHE A 61 -2.47 2.12 14.72
CA PHE A 61 -2.56 2.16 13.26
C PHE A 61 -2.54 3.62 12.77
N GLU A 62 -1.50 3.97 12.00
CA GLU A 62 -1.33 5.31 11.48
C GLU A 62 -2.05 5.46 10.14
N CYS A 63 -2.73 6.58 9.94
CA CYS A 63 -3.46 6.90 8.71
C CYS A 63 -3.06 8.29 8.28
N ARG A 64 -2.55 8.44 7.04
CA ARG A 64 -2.14 9.76 6.57
C ARG A 64 -2.26 9.89 5.07
N TYR A 65 -2.20 11.15 4.60
CA TYR A 65 -2.20 11.50 3.20
C TYR A 65 -0.80 11.93 2.76
N GLU A 66 -0.35 11.43 1.60
CA GLU A 66 0.94 11.80 1.03
C GLU A 66 0.75 12.48 -0.33
N PRO A 67 1.04 13.78 -0.43
CA PRO A 67 0.86 14.50 -1.70
C PRO A 67 1.89 14.16 -2.77
N LYS A 68 3.04 13.62 -2.37
CA LYS A 68 4.14 13.30 -3.31
C LYS A 68 4.60 11.85 -3.13
N PRO A 69 3.78 10.90 -3.57
CA PRO A 69 4.06 9.48 -3.29
C PRO A 69 5.36 8.97 -3.92
N MET A 70 5.70 9.39 -5.12
CA MET A 70 6.93 8.90 -5.75
C MET A 70 8.17 9.38 -5.02
N LYS A 71 8.16 10.63 -4.57
CA LYS A 71 9.25 11.17 -3.78
C LYS A 71 9.35 10.44 -2.44
N TRP A 72 8.22 10.17 -1.81
CA TRP A 72 8.16 9.42 -0.56
C TRP A 72 8.74 8.02 -0.73
N LEU A 73 8.38 7.34 -1.83
CA LEU A 73 8.88 5.99 -2.12
C LEU A 73 10.38 5.98 -2.33
N LYS A 74 10.92 6.96 -3.04
CA LYS A 74 12.36 7.07 -3.26
C LYS A 74 13.11 7.27 -1.93
N SER A 75 12.58 8.13 -1.06
CA SER A 75 13.16 8.33 0.26
C SER A 75 13.08 7.07 1.11
N PHE A 76 11.94 6.39 1.05
CA PHE A 76 11.72 5.13 1.77
C PHE A 76 12.76 4.08 1.36
N SER A 77 12.97 3.95 0.06
CA SER A 77 13.95 3.02 -0.49
C SER A 77 15.37 3.36 -0.03
N LYS A 78 15.73 4.65 -0.09
CA LYS A 78 17.07 5.11 0.33
C LYS A 78 17.34 4.86 1.81
N SER A 79 16.29 4.86 2.63
CA SER A 79 16.44 4.62 4.06
C SER A 79 16.44 3.13 4.42
N GLY A 80 16.51 2.25 3.44
CA GLY A 80 16.59 0.81 3.64
C GLY A 80 15.28 0.06 3.56
N GLY A 81 14.18 0.74 3.26
CA GLY A 81 12.89 0.10 3.10
C GLY A 81 12.77 -0.65 1.78
N LYS A 82 11.92 -1.67 1.75
CA LYS A 82 11.65 -2.43 0.53
C LYS A 82 10.28 -2.09 -0.01
N ILE A 83 10.17 -1.99 -1.32
CA ILE A 83 8.94 -1.63 -2.01
C ILE A 83 8.37 -2.86 -2.71
N VAL A 84 7.16 -3.25 -2.34
CA VAL A 84 6.42 -4.34 -2.98
C VAL A 84 5.26 -3.72 -3.73
N HIS A 85 5.32 -3.77 -5.06
CA HIS A 85 4.28 -3.21 -5.92
C HIS A 85 3.33 -4.31 -6.37
N LEU A 86 2.06 -4.21 -5.99
CA LEU A 86 1.04 -5.14 -6.44
C LEU A 86 0.53 -4.67 -7.79
N THR A 87 0.72 -5.49 -8.80
CA THR A 87 0.41 -5.15 -10.20
C THR A 87 -0.07 -6.38 -10.95
N MET A 88 -0.81 -6.15 -12.02
CA MET A 88 -1.23 -7.24 -12.90
C MET A 88 -0.06 -7.82 -13.72
N TYR A 89 1.03 -7.07 -13.81
CA TYR A 89 2.16 -7.39 -14.69
C TYR A 89 3.39 -7.90 -13.94
N GLY A 90 3.24 -8.25 -12.69
CA GLY A 90 4.36 -8.72 -11.89
C GLY A 90 4.51 -10.24 -11.89
N LYS A 91 5.51 -10.72 -11.18
CA LYS A 91 5.66 -12.15 -10.91
C LYS A 91 4.51 -12.63 -10.05
N SER A 92 4.14 -13.90 -10.19
CA SER A 92 3.14 -14.50 -9.31
C SER A 92 3.56 -14.34 -7.85
N TRP A 93 2.58 -14.07 -6.98
CA TRP A 93 2.86 -13.95 -5.56
C TRP A 93 3.46 -15.23 -4.99
N LYS A 94 3.12 -16.38 -5.55
CA LYS A 94 3.66 -17.68 -5.13
C LYS A 94 5.18 -17.77 -5.35
N GLU A 95 5.66 -17.14 -6.43
CA GLU A 95 7.09 -17.13 -6.73
C GLU A 95 7.83 -16.08 -5.91
N SER A 96 7.15 -15.01 -5.52
CA SER A 96 7.78 -13.85 -4.88
C SER A 96 7.73 -13.85 -3.37
N VAL A 97 6.73 -14.52 -2.76
CA VAL A 97 6.50 -14.43 -1.32
C VAL A 97 7.71 -14.84 -0.49
N GLY A 98 8.46 -15.84 -0.95
CA GLY A 98 9.65 -16.29 -0.23
C GLY A 98 10.83 -15.33 -0.31
N GLU A 99 10.81 -14.39 -1.25
CA GLU A 99 11.87 -13.41 -1.43
C GLU A 99 11.62 -12.13 -0.66
N ILE A 100 10.37 -11.89 -0.23
CA ILE A 100 10.01 -10.67 0.47
C ILE A 100 10.52 -10.72 1.91
N PRO A 101 11.21 -9.67 2.37
CA PRO A 101 11.76 -9.66 3.73
C PRO A 101 10.69 -9.79 4.81
N MET A 102 11.01 -10.52 5.85
CA MET A 102 10.13 -10.70 7.00
C MET A 102 10.55 -9.84 8.19
N GLU A 103 11.48 -8.93 7.99
CA GLU A 103 11.91 -7.98 9.02
C GLU A 103 12.35 -6.67 8.37
N GLY A 104 12.42 -5.62 9.18
CA GLY A 104 12.73 -4.28 8.69
C GLY A 104 11.45 -3.57 8.27
N LYS A 105 11.54 -2.69 7.28
CA LYS A 105 10.39 -1.94 6.82
C LYS A 105 10.06 -2.22 5.36
N VAL A 106 8.77 -2.42 5.11
CA VAL A 106 8.24 -2.76 3.80
C VAL A 106 7.05 -1.88 3.51
N VAL A 107 6.94 -1.36 2.30
CA VAL A 107 5.72 -0.70 1.84
C VAL A 107 5.10 -1.51 0.71
N ILE A 108 3.81 -1.77 0.84
CA ILE A 108 3.03 -2.47 -0.19
C ILE A 108 2.27 -1.39 -0.95
N VAL A 109 2.54 -1.26 -2.24
CA VAL A 109 1.94 -0.23 -3.08
C VAL A 109 0.80 -0.83 -3.88
N VAL A 110 -0.39 -0.26 -3.71
CA VAL A 110 -1.58 -0.66 -4.44
C VAL A 110 -2.01 0.50 -5.32
N GLY A 111 -1.94 0.32 -6.63
CA GLY A 111 -2.27 1.37 -7.58
C GLY A 111 -3.71 1.37 -8.02
N GLY A 112 -4.11 2.45 -8.69
CA GLY A 112 -5.39 2.55 -9.36
C GLY A 112 -5.27 2.12 -10.82
N THR A 113 -6.10 2.74 -11.67
CA THR A 113 -6.13 2.43 -13.11
C THR A 113 -4.83 2.81 -13.81
N LYS A 114 -4.21 3.90 -13.37
CA LYS A 114 -2.95 4.36 -13.93
C LYS A 114 -1.90 4.47 -12.83
N VAL A 115 -0.75 3.90 -13.10
CA VAL A 115 0.37 3.91 -12.16
C VAL A 115 1.57 4.47 -12.91
N PRO A 116 2.38 5.35 -12.28
CA PRO A 116 3.59 5.86 -12.94
C PRO A 116 4.50 4.69 -13.36
N GLY A 117 4.94 4.70 -14.62
CA GLY A 117 5.84 3.66 -15.13
C GLY A 117 7.13 3.55 -14.32
N GLU A 118 7.58 4.67 -13.77
CA GLU A 118 8.77 4.73 -12.92
C GLU A 118 8.67 3.79 -11.72
N LEU A 119 7.46 3.53 -11.22
CA LEU A 119 7.26 2.66 -10.07
C LEU A 119 7.75 1.23 -10.33
N PHE A 120 7.54 0.72 -11.56
CA PHE A 120 8.02 -0.63 -11.91
C PHE A 120 9.53 -0.74 -11.77
N GLY A 121 10.24 0.36 -12.06
CA GLY A 121 11.70 0.36 -11.96
C GLY A 121 12.24 0.52 -10.55
N ILE A 122 11.55 1.25 -9.69
CA ILE A 122 12.03 1.49 -8.33
C ILE A 122 11.54 0.45 -7.32
N ALA A 123 10.50 -0.31 -7.67
CA ALA A 123 9.99 -1.36 -6.79
C ALA A 123 11.00 -2.50 -6.69
N ASP A 124 11.22 -2.98 -5.48
CA ASP A 124 12.09 -4.14 -5.26
C ASP A 124 11.41 -5.42 -5.73
N TYR A 125 10.08 -5.47 -5.61
CA TYR A 125 9.28 -6.63 -6.04
C TYR A 125 8.03 -6.14 -6.74
N ASN A 126 7.80 -6.62 -7.96
CA ASN A 126 6.53 -6.41 -8.67
C ASN A 126 5.80 -7.74 -8.63
N VAL A 127 4.67 -7.78 -7.90
CA VAL A 127 3.97 -9.02 -7.56
C VAL A 127 2.57 -8.99 -8.11
N SER A 128 2.16 -10.07 -8.75
CA SER A 128 0.81 -10.24 -9.26
C SER A 128 0.02 -11.24 -8.43
N ILE A 129 -1.10 -10.77 -7.88
CA ILE A 129 -2.04 -11.63 -7.18
C ILE A 129 -3.13 -12.10 -8.14
N LEU A 130 -3.43 -11.27 -9.14
CA LEU A 130 -4.53 -11.49 -10.07
C LEU A 130 -4.34 -12.69 -10.99
N SER A 131 -3.10 -13.14 -11.16
CA SER A 131 -2.83 -14.34 -11.96
C SER A 131 -3.56 -15.58 -11.42
N LEU A 132 -4.00 -15.53 -10.17
CA LEU A 132 -4.75 -16.62 -9.56
C LEU A 132 -6.23 -16.60 -9.93
N ILE A 133 -6.70 -15.46 -10.42
CA ILE A 133 -8.12 -15.27 -10.72
C ILE A 133 -8.46 -15.72 -12.13
N HIS A 134 -7.45 -15.88 -12.96
CA HIS A 134 -7.63 -16.30 -14.35
C HIS A 134 -7.71 -17.81 -14.54
N ILE A 135 -7.98 -18.49 -13.51
CA ILE A 135 -8.11 -19.95 -13.55
C ILE A 135 -9.50 -20.33 -14.02
#